data_f76c79bc60729f73fe47500c3ff88265
#
_entry.id   f76c79bc60729f73fe47500c3ff88265
#
_cell.length_a   1.000
_cell.length_b   1.000
_cell.length_c   1.000
_cell.angle_alpha   90.00
_cell.angle_beta   90.00
_cell.angle_gamma   90.00
#
_symmetry.space_group_name_H-M   'P 1'
#
loop_
_entity.id
_entity.type
_entity.pdbx_description
1 polymer ?
#
loop_
_entity_poly.entity_id
_entity_poly.type
_entity_poly.pdbx_seq_one_letter_code
_entity_poly.pdbx_strand_id
1 'polypeptide(L)'
;MAYEEPEYKLIKSTDVYEIRQYEDRLAVKTTQSKSQNGAFRKLFNYIAGSNESSSKIAMTVPVIQSKDSNGASMIFFLPKSFTKQSAPLPDGDDIKLITVKGGFYAVTKYSGRSTDQNYIKHSARLFEALRKDNVL
;
A
#
# COMPACT_ATOMS: atom_id res chain seq x y z
N MET A 1 -7.17 2.10 19.36
CA MET A 1 -6.29 0.97 19.02
C MET A 1 -5.48 1.30 17.78
N ALA A 2 -4.18 1.17 17.87
CA ALA A 2 -3.32 1.45 16.72
C ALA A 2 -3.25 0.23 15.80
N TYR A 3 -3.36 0.47 14.50
CA TYR A 3 -3.14 -0.58 13.50
C TYR A 3 -1.64 -0.73 13.22
N GLU A 4 -1.24 -1.94 12.86
CA GLU A 4 0.15 -2.18 12.49
C GLU A 4 0.51 -1.41 11.22
N GLU A 5 1.71 -0.82 11.19
CA GLU A 5 2.27 -0.14 10.03
C GLU A 5 3.57 -0.85 9.62
N PRO A 6 3.92 -0.83 8.31
CA PRO A 6 5.23 -1.33 7.90
C PRO A 6 6.34 -0.54 8.58
N GLU A 7 7.30 -1.23 9.15
CA GLU A 7 8.47 -0.61 9.76
C GLU A 7 9.41 -0.08 8.69
N TYR A 8 10.05 1.04 8.98
CA TYR A 8 11.02 1.62 8.05
C TYR A 8 12.15 2.30 8.80
N LYS A 9 13.27 2.46 8.10
CA LYS A 9 14.39 3.25 8.58
C LYS A 9 14.34 4.60 7.88
N LEU A 10 14.34 5.68 8.66
CA LEU A 10 14.36 7.02 8.09
C LEU A 10 15.78 7.34 7.64
N ILE A 11 15.96 7.59 6.35
CA ILE A 11 17.26 7.86 5.74
C ILE A 11 17.51 9.36 5.63
N LYS A 12 16.48 10.11 5.22
CA LYS A 12 16.57 11.55 5.02
C LYS A 12 15.20 12.17 5.21
N SER A 13 15.17 13.37 5.79
CA SER A 13 13.93 14.13 5.95
C SER A 13 14.14 15.56 5.50
N THR A 14 13.22 16.08 4.70
CA THR A 14 13.18 17.48 4.25
C THR A 14 11.80 18.05 4.55
N ASP A 15 11.60 19.32 4.24
CA ASP A 15 10.30 19.97 4.40
C ASP A 15 9.22 19.39 3.46
N VAL A 16 9.64 18.75 2.37
CA VAL A 16 8.72 18.25 1.33
C VAL A 16 8.55 16.74 1.41
N TYR A 17 9.61 15.99 1.72
CA TYR A 17 9.59 14.55 1.63
C TYR A 17 10.51 13.90 2.65
N GLU A 18 10.31 12.59 2.81
CA GLU A 18 11.21 11.69 3.53
C GLU A 18 11.71 10.62 2.57
N ILE A 19 12.95 10.20 2.74
CA ILE A 19 13.46 8.97 2.13
C ILE A 19 13.43 7.90 3.21
N ARG A 20 12.70 6.83 2.94
CA ARG A 20 12.52 5.71 3.86
C ARG A 20 13.04 4.44 3.23
N GLN A 21 13.61 3.59 4.06
CA GLN A 21 14.02 2.24 3.64
C GLN A 21 13.08 1.23 4.27
N TYR A 22 12.40 0.45 3.44
CA TYR A 22 11.46 -0.59 3.87
C TYR A 22 12.02 -1.97 3.53
N GLU A 23 11.63 -2.96 4.33
CA GLU A 23 11.85 -4.36 3.99
C GLU A 23 10.70 -4.88 3.14
N ASP A 24 10.90 -6.07 2.54
CA ASP A 24 9.83 -6.73 1.80
C ASP A 24 8.64 -6.99 2.73
N ARG A 25 7.42 -6.81 2.21
CA ARG A 25 6.18 -7.03 2.97
C ARG A 25 5.20 -7.86 2.17
N LEU A 26 4.57 -8.78 2.86
CA LEU A 26 3.50 -9.58 2.29
C LEU A 26 2.21 -8.75 2.24
N ALA A 27 1.46 -8.90 1.17
CA ALA A 27 0.26 -8.10 0.96
C ALA A 27 -0.75 -8.84 0.10
N VAL A 28 -1.97 -8.34 0.09
CA VAL A 28 -3.01 -8.80 -0.84
C VAL A 28 -3.41 -7.64 -1.73
N LYS A 29 -3.64 -7.94 -3.00
CA LYS A 29 -3.88 -6.96 -4.05
C LYS A 29 -5.11 -7.33 -4.86
N THR A 30 -5.92 -6.33 -5.19
CA THR A 30 -7.02 -6.50 -6.13
C THR A 30 -7.04 -5.36 -7.14
N THR A 31 -7.58 -5.64 -8.33
CA THR A 31 -7.75 -4.61 -9.36
C THR A 31 -8.92 -3.71 -9.00
N GLN A 32 -8.72 -2.41 -9.15
CA GLN A 32 -9.72 -1.39 -8.87
C GLN A 32 -10.38 -0.98 -10.19
N SER A 33 -11.36 -1.77 -10.65
CA SER A 33 -11.91 -1.60 -12.00
C SER A 33 -13.03 -0.58 -12.09
N LYS A 34 -13.88 -0.45 -11.06
CA LYS A 34 -15.06 0.41 -11.10
C LYS A 34 -15.10 1.45 -10.00
N SER A 35 -14.75 1.09 -8.79
CA SER A 35 -14.78 2.02 -7.66
C SER A 35 -13.79 1.59 -6.59
N GLN A 36 -13.32 2.58 -5.83
CA GLN A 36 -12.47 2.33 -4.66
C GLN A 36 -13.18 1.47 -3.63
N ASN A 37 -14.50 1.71 -3.46
CA ASN A 37 -15.30 0.98 -2.46
C ASN A 37 -15.40 -0.50 -2.78
N GLY A 38 -15.52 -0.85 -4.06
CA GLY A 38 -15.56 -2.25 -4.48
C GLY A 38 -14.27 -2.98 -4.19
N ALA A 39 -13.14 -2.36 -4.52
CA ALA A 39 -11.82 -2.93 -4.25
C ALA A 39 -11.57 -3.08 -2.74
N PHE A 40 -11.89 -2.03 -1.98
CA PHE A 40 -11.74 -2.07 -0.53
C PHE A 40 -12.57 -3.20 0.08
N ARG A 41 -13.82 -3.35 -0.36
CA ARG A 41 -14.71 -4.39 0.15
C ARG A 41 -14.15 -5.79 -0.10
N LYS A 42 -13.60 -6.02 -1.28
CA LYS A 42 -12.99 -7.32 -1.61
C LYS A 42 -11.85 -7.65 -0.66
N LEU A 43 -10.94 -6.72 -0.47
CA LEU A 43 -9.79 -6.93 0.42
C LEU A 43 -10.22 -7.02 1.88
N PHE A 44 -11.19 -6.21 2.28
CA PHE A 44 -11.72 -6.27 3.63
C PHE A 44 -12.38 -7.61 3.91
N ASN A 45 -13.16 -8.13 2.97
CA ASN A 45 -13.77 -9.45 3.12
C ASN A 45 -12.70 -10.53 3.30
N TYR A 46 -11.61 -10.45 2.55
CA TYR A 46 -10.51 -11.40 2.71
C TYR A 46 -9.98 -11.40 4.16
N ILE A 47 -9.70 -10.24 4.73
CA ILE A 47 -9.17 -10.18 6.09
C ILE A 47 -10.22 -10.49 7.14
N ALA A 48 -11.50 -10.35 6.80
CA ALA A 48 -12.60 -10.69 7.70
C ALA A 48 -12.91 -12.20 7.75
N GLY A 49 -12.22 -13.00 6.93
CA GLY A 49 -12.37 -14.45 6.95
C GLY A 49 -12.72 -15.10 5.62
N SER A 50 -12.93 -14.33 4.56
CA SER A 50 -13.22 -14.88 3.23
C SER A 50 -11.92 -15.34 2.56
N ASN A 51 -11.32 -16.37 3.12
CA ASN A 51 -10.09 -16.99 2.64
C ASN A 51 -10.15 -18.50 2.93
N GLU A 52 -9.22 -19.25 2.35
CA GLU A 52 -9.27 -20.72 2.45
C GLU A 52 -9.16 -21.25 3.86
N SER A 53 -8.58 -20.49 4.78
CA SER A 53 -8.47 -20.89 6.18
C SER A 53 -9.62 -20.38 7.05
N SER A 54 -10.54 -19.61 6.50
CA SER A 54 -11.61 -18.93 7.24
C SER A 54 -11.08 -18.16 8.44
N SER A 55 -9.88 -17.60 8.30
CA SER A 55 -9.17 -16.92 9.38
C SER A 55 -9.36 -15.42 9.28
N LYS A 56 -9.57 -14.78 10.42
CA LYS A 56 -9.56 -13.33 10.52
C LYS A 56 -8.13 -12.82 10.60
N ILE A 57 -7.87 -11.75 9.88
CA ILE A 57 -6.55 -11.12 9.83
C ILE A 57 -6.71 -9.69 10.32
N ALA A 58 -5.81 -9.24 11.19
CA ALA A 58 -5.87 -7.89 11.72
C ALA A 58 -5.65 -6.86 10.60
N MET A 59 -6.41 -5.77 10.64
CA MET A 59 -6.22 -4.66 9.71
C MET A 59 -4.88 -3.99 9.94
N THR A 60 -4.22 -3.59 8.85
CA THR A 60 -2.99 -2.81 8.88
C THR A 60 -3.19 -1.48 8.15
N VAL A 61 -2.27 -0.57 8.30
CA VAL A 61 -2.21 0.69 7.55
C VAL A 61 -0.81 0.86 6.98
N PRO A 62 -0.64 1.57 5.88
CA PRO A 62 -1.67 2.23 5.06
C PRO A 62 -2.34 1.27 4.08
N VAL A 63 -3.48 1.68 3.54
CA VAL A 63 -4.08 1.08 2.35
C VAL A 63 -3.44 1.76 1.15
N ILE A 64 -2.88 0.96 0.25
CA ILE A 64 -2.20 1.50 -0.92
C ILE A 64 -3.11 1.45 -2.13
N GLN A 65 -3.22 2.57 -2.82
CA GLN A 65 -3.84 2.64 -4.13
C GLN A 65 -2.73 2.94 -5.13
N SER A 66 -2.67 2.15 -6.19
CA SER A 66 -1.62 2.27 -7.20
C SER A 66 -2.24 2.32 -8.58
N LYS A 67 -1.69 3.17 -9.45
CA LYS A 67 -2.07 3.24 -10.85
C LYS A 67 -0.83 3.02 -11.71
N ASP A 68 -0.95 2.16 -12.67
CA ASP A 68 0.11 1.90 -13.65
C ASP A 68 -0.51 1.74 -15.04
N SER A 69 0.29 1.32 -16.02
CA SER A 69 -0.17 1.13 -17.40
C SER A 69 -1.25 0.05 -17.52
N ASN A 70 -1.34 -0.85 -16.55
CA ASN A 70 -2.33 -1.93 -16.51
C ASN A 70 -3.61 -1.56 -15.77
N GLY A 71 -3.69 -0.34 -15.23
CA GLY A 71 -4.85 0.15 -14.51
C GLY A 71 -4.58 0.43 -13.04
N ALA A 72 -5.66 0.58 -12.29
CA ALA A 72 -5.59 0.89 -10.87
C ALA A 72 -5.72 -0.39 -10.03
N SER A 73 -5.07 -0.40 -8.88
CA SER A 73 -5.14 -1.50 -7.93
C SER A 73 -5.14 -0.99 -6.50
N MET A 74 -5.59 -1.84 -5.58
CA MET A 74 -5.58 -1.56 -4.16
C MET A 74 -4.84 -2.68 -3.44
N ILE A 75 -4.06 -2.33 -2.44
CA ILE A 75 -3.19 -3.25 -1.72
C ILE A 75 -3.39 -3.05 -0.21
N PHE A 76 -3.59 -4.16 0.51
CA PHE A 76 -3.53 -4.20 1.97
C PHE A 76 -2.29 -4.98 2.37
N PHE A 77 -1.49 -4.43 3.26
CA PHE A 77 -0.40 -5.19 3.87
C PHE A 77 -0.97 -6.19 4.86
N LEU A 78 -0.37 -7.37 4.91
CA LEU A 78 -0.66 -8.34 5.97
C LEU A 78 0.19 -8.04 7.20
N PRO A 79 -0.29 -8.41 8.41
CA PRO A 79 0.55 -8.28 9.61
C PRO A 79 1.90 -8.98 9.44
N LYS A 80 2.90 -8.42 10.06
CA LYS A 80 4.28 -8.89 10.00
C LYS A 80 4.44 -10.36 10.41
N SER A 81 3.55 -10.85 11.25
CA SER A 81 3.58 -12.24 11.73
C SER A 81 3.30 -13.28 10.64
N PHE A 82 2.71 -12.89 9.51
CA PHE A 82 2.42 -13.82 8.43
C PHE A 82 3.61 -13.97 7.48
N THR A 83 3.82 -15.21 7.00
CA THR A 83 4.78 -15.53 5.96
C THR A 83 4.02 -16.01 4.73
N LYS A 84 4.74 -16.24 3.62
CA LYS A 84 4.12 -16.82 2.42
C LYS A 84 3.48 -18.17 2.70
N GLN A 85 4.04 -18.92 3.64
CA GLN A 85 3.55 -20.24 3.99
C GLN A 85 2.37 -20.20 4.96
N SER A 86 2.31 -19.18 5.84
CA SER A 86 1.28 -19.11 6.86
C SER A 86 0.10 -18.22 6.48
N ALA A 87 0.26 -17.34 5.49
CA ALA A 87 -0.82 -16.45 5.07
C ALA A 87 -1.93 -17.26 4.40
N PRO A 88 -3.21 -17.05 4.79
CA PRO A 88 -4.33 -17.72 4.14
C PRO A 88 -4.41 -17.35 2.67
N LEU A 89 -4.70 -18.33 1.81
CA LEU A 89 -4.88 -18.07 0.39
C LEU A 89 -6.26 -17.46 0.14
N PRO A 90 -6.37 -16.51 -0.80
CA PRO A 90 -7.67 -15.98 -1.20
C PRO A 90 -8.57 -17.07 -1.80
N ASP A 91 -9.89 -16.92 -1.62
CA ASP A 91 -10.87 -17.90 -2.12
C ASP A 91 -11.08 -17.85 -3.61
N GLY A 92 -10.66 -16.80 -4.30
CA GLY A 92 -10.90 -16.64 -5.72
C GLY A 92 -9.75 -15.97 -6.43
N ASP A 93 -9.97 -15.65 -7.70
CA ASP A 93 -8.94 -15.06 -8.56
C ASP A 93 -8.90 -13.53 -8.48
N ASP A 94 -9.86 -12.92 -7.79
CA ASP A 94 -9.97 -11.45 -7.69
C ASP A 94 -8.89 -10.85 -6.81
N ILE A 95 -8.35 -11.63 -5.88
CA ILE A 95 -7.36 -11.17 -4.91
C ILE A 95 -6.12 -12.03 -5.08
N LYS A 96 -4.96 -11.37 -5.07
CA LYS A 96 -3.67 -12.07 -5.17
C LYS A 96 -2.81 -11.78 -3.95
N LEU A 97 -2.15 -12.81 -3.46
CA LEU A 97 -1.14 -12.68 -2.42
C LEU A 97 0.16 -12.29 -3.12
N ILE A 98 0.75 -11.18 -2.72
CA ILE A 98 1.95 -10.64 -3.35
C ILE A 98 2.99 -10.27 -2.31
N THR A 99 4.22 -10.07 -2.76
CA THR A 99 5.28 -9.45 -1.96
C THR A 99 5.53 -8.04 -2.51
N VAL A 100 5.33 -7.04 -1.65
CA VAL A 100 5.74 -5.67 -1.98
C VAL A 100 7.21 -5.55 -1.67
N LYS A 101 8.01 -5.28 -2.70
CA LYS A 101 9.46 -5.20 -2.57
C LYS A 101 9.87 -4.04 -1.68
N GLY A 102 10.80 -4.32 -0.78
CA GLY A 102 11.46 -3.31 0.01
C GLY A 102 12.42 -2.47 -0.82
N GLY A 103 13.10 -1.56 -0.16
CA GLY A 103 14.04 -0.65 -0.78
C GLY A 103 13.82 0.76 -0.31
N PHE A 104 14.30 1.71 -1.09
CA PHE A 104 14.20 3.13 -0.75
C PHE A 104 12.98 3.74 -1.42
N TYR A 105 12.21 4.49 -0.63
CA TYR A 105 10.99 5.15 -1.10
C TYR A 105 11.03 6.61 -0.70
N ALA A 106 10.67 7.47 -1.63
CA ALA A 106 10.42 8.88 -1.33
C ALA A 106 8.94 9.05 -0.98
N VAL A 107 8.68 9.62 0.17
CA VAL A 107 7.31 9.73 0.71
C VAL A 107 7.02 11.18 1.03
N THR A 108 5.89 11.67 0.58
CA THR A 108 5.38 12.98 0.98
C THR A 108 3.99 12.81 1.58
N LYS A 109 3.67 13.62 2.56
CA LYS A 109 2.34 13.64 3.17
C LYS A 109 1.65 14.95 2.81
N TYR A 110 0.36 14.87 2.60
CA TYR A 110 -0.44 16.07 2.38
C TYR A 110 -1.81 15.88 3.02
N SER A 111 -2.44 17.00 3.36
CA SER A 111 -3.78 17.02 3.92
C SER A 111 -4.78 17.41 2.84
N GLY A 112 -6.07 17.26 3.14
CA GLY A 112 -7.14 17.56 2.23
C GLY A 112 -7.81 16.30 1.70
N ARG A 113 -8.67 16.47 0.71
CA ARG A 113 -9.40 15.34 0.15
C ARG A 113 -8.50 14.45 -0.69
N SER A 114 -8.78 13.16 -0.64
CA SER A 114 -8.10 12.17 -1.48
C SER A 114 -8.71 12.20 -2.89
N THR A 115 -8.34 13.23 -3.67
CA THR A 115 -8.81 13.40 -5.04
C THR A 115 -7.66 13.18 -6.02
N ASP A 116 -8.00 12.88 -7.27
CA ASP A 116 -6.99 12.75 -8.32
C ASP A 116 -6.22 14.05 -8.52
N GLN A 117 -6.89 15.19 -8.40
CA GLN A 117 -6.24 16.49 -8.54
C GLN A 117 -5.20 16.72 -7.46
N ASN A 118 -5.54 16.42 -6.20
CA ASN A 118 -4.59 16.55 -5.09
C ASN A 118 -3.42 15.58 -5.24
N TYR A 119 -3.70 14.37 -5.67
CA TYR A 119 -2.66 13.37 -5.92
C TYR A 119 -1.67 13.87 -6.98
N ILE A 120 -2.17 14.35 -8.11
CA ILE A 120 -1.34 14.85 -9.21
C ILE A 120 -0.50 16.05 -8.75
N LYS A 121 -1.13 16.99 -8.05
CA LYS A 121 -0.46 18.19 -7.55
C LYS A 121 0.70 17.85 -6.63
N HIS A 122 0.44 17.00 -5.64
CA HIS A 122 1.45 16.66 -4.64
C HIS A 122 2.51 15.70 -5.18
N SER A 123 2.15 14.84 -6.13
CA SER A 123 3.13 14.01 -6.83
C SER A 123 4.10 14.85 -7.65
N ALA A 124 3.59 15.85 -8.38
CA ALA A 124 4.42 16.74 -9.16
C ALA A 124 5.38 17.52 -8.26
N ARG A 125 4.90 18.00 -7.12
CA ARG A 125 5.71 18.72 -6.14
C ARG A 125 6.83 17.82 -5.58
N LEU A 126 6.50 16.57 -5.30
CA LEU A 126 7.47 15.60 -4.81
C LEU A 126 8.57 15.36 -5.85
N PHE A 127 8.20 15.08 -7.09
CA PHE A 127 9.18 14.82 -8.16
C PHE A 127 10.07 16.04 -8.43
N GLU A 128 9.50 17.24 -8.39
CA GLU A 128 10.29 18.47 -8.56
C GLU A 128 11.31 18.63 -7.44
N ALA A 129 10.90 18.40 -6.18
CA ALA A 129 11.81 18.48 -5.04
C ALA A 129 12.93 17.45 -5.13
N LEU A 130 12.62 16.23 -5.55
CA LEU A 130 13.61 15.16 -5.72
C LEU A 130 14.63 15.51 -6.81
N ARG A 131 14.18 16.08 -7.92
CA ARG A 131 15.09 16.53 -8.99
C ARG A 131 15.99 17.67 -8.53
N LYS A 132 15.42 18.65 -7.83
CA LYS A 132 16.19 19.78 -7.29
C LYS A 132 17.28 19.32 -6.35
N ASP A 133 17.01 18.28 -5.57
CA ASP A 133 17.97 17.74 -4.61
C ASP A 133 18.89 16.67 -5.22
N ASN A 134 18.80 16.43 -6.51
CA ASN A 134 19.60 15.44 -7.25
C ASN A 134 19.39 14.00 -6.74
N VAL A 135 18.20 13.69 -6.26
CA VAL A 135 17.81 12.34 -5.86
C VAL A 135 17.31 11.53 -7.05
N LEU A 136 16.74 12.20 -8.03
CA LEU A 136 16.32 11.60 -9.30
C LEU A 136 17.20 12.06 -10.44
#